data_d59d3b2227feaf35dd2a7e28286abe27
#
_entry.id   d59d3b2227feaf35dd2a7e28286abe27
#
_cell.length_a   1.000
_cell.length_b   1.000
_cell.length_c   1.000
_cell.angle_alpha   90.00
_cell.angle_beta   90.00
_cell.angle_gamma   90.00
#
_symmetry.space_group_name_H-M   'P 1'
#
loop_
_entity.id
_entity.type
_entity.pdbx_description
1 polymer ?
#
loop_
_entity_poly.entity_id
_entity_poly.type
_entity_poly.pdbx_seq_one_letter_code
_entity_poly.pdbx_strand_id
1 'polypeptide(L)'
;MEVGVTLAQEAKTQAMTHTESRAHFAMWAVTSAPLILDLSIDLADASVVEANWDIIANREVICVSQTWSGHPGYLVKSANNTFVAACVAWTCENHTLPEYQIWAKPQPNGTFAVLLVNIDATGPSGLTNLIVPLSELFPPRDFRGG
;
A
#
# COMPACT_ATOMS: atom_id res chain seq x y z
N MET A 1 1.85 6.88 9.53
CA MET A 1 0.90 6.17 8.63
C MET A 1 -0.49 6.57 9.06
N GLU A 2 -1.23 7.16 8.14
CA GLU A 2 -2.58 7.66 8.37
C GLU A 2 -3.56 6.61 7.86
N VAL A 3 -4.32 6.01 8.76
CA VAL A 3 -5.39 5.06 8.41
C VAL A 3 -6.70 5.66 8.89
N GLY A 4 -7.61 5.94 7.96
CA GLY A 4 -8.92 6.52 8.30
C GLY A 4 -8.88 7.96 8.82
N VAL A 5 -7.74 8.63 8.75
CA VAL A 5 -7.61 10.00 9.27
C VAL A 5 -8.16 11.01 8.27
N THR A 6 -9.02 11.87 8.76
CA THR A 6 -9.38 13.11 8.08
C THR A 6 -8.28 14.14 8.35
N LEU A 7 -7.49 14.48 7.36
CA LEU A 7 -6.57 15.60 7.48
C LEU A 7 -7.37 16.87 7.74
N ALA A 8 -7.29 17.33 8.98
CA ALA A 8 -7.77 18.59 9.53
C ALA A 8 -9.18 19.06 9.09
N GLN A 9 -10.00 19.34 10.06
CA GLN A 9 -11.36 19.91 9.91
C GLN A 9 -11.44 21.22 9.11
N GLU A 10 -10.31 21.85 8.80
CA GLU A 10 -10.24 23.11 8.06
C GLU A 10 -9.98 22.97 6.57
N ALA A 11 -9.36 21.88 6.14
CA ALA A 11 -9.23 21.56 4.73
C ALA A 11 -10.35 20.57 4.38
N LYS A 12 -11.19 20.88 3.42
CA LYS A 12 -12.24 20.01 2.85
C LYS A 12 -11.63 18.78 2.13
N THR A 13 -10.60 18.19 2.71
CA THR A 13 -9.90 17.01 2.18
C THR A 13 -10.64 15.79 2.68
N GLN A 14 -11.06 15.00 1.74
CA GLN A 14 -11.75 13.75 1.99
C GLN A 14 -10.81 12.79 2.74
N ALA A 15 -11.30 12.16 3.80
CA ALA A 15 -10.59 11.06 4.45
C ALA A 15 -10.32 9.95 3.44
N MET A 16 -9.23 9.22 3.63
CA MET A 16 -8.98 8.01 2.85
C MET A 16 -10.16 7.05 3.02
N THR A 17 -10.63 6.52 1.90
CA THR A 17 -11.61 5.44 1.92
C THR A 17 -11.00 4.19 2.60
N HIS A 18 -11.84 3.27 3.02
CA HIS A 18 -11.38 2.01 3.61
C HIS A 18 -10.46 1.23 2.63
N THR A 19 -10.75 1.25 1.33
CA THR A 19 -9.90 0.64 0.29
C THR A 19 -8.54 1.31 0.19
N GLU A 20 -8.48 2.63 0.20
CA GLU A 20 -7.23 3.39 0.19
C GLU A 20 -6.42 3.15 1.47
N SER A 21 -7.08 3.12 2.63
CA SER A 21 -6.45 2.79 3.91
C SER A 21 -5.82 1.39 3.90
N ARG A 22 -6.50 0.40 3.32
CA ARG A 22 -5.97 -0.96 3.14
C ARG A 22 -4.75 -0.97 2.22
N ALA A 23 -4.81 -0.30 1.09
CA ALA A 23 -3.70 -0.21 0.15
C ALA A 23 -2.49 0.48 0.78
N HIS A 24 -2.72 1.58 1.50
CA HIS A 24 -1.69 2.33 2.23
C HIS A 24 -1.02 1.46 3.30
N PHE A 25 -1.79 0.79 4.15
CA PHE A 25 -1.26 -0.10 5.19
C PHE A 25 -0.45 -1.26 4.59
N ALA A 26 -0.96 -1.89 3.54
CA ALA A 26 -0.27 -2.98 2.85
C ALA A 26 1.04 -2.51 2.20
N MET A 27 1.09 -1.29 1.66
CA MET A 27 2.31 -0.73 1.10
C MET A 27 3.39 -0.52 2.18
N TRP A 28 3.03 0.00 3.35
CA TRP A 28 3.95 0.12 4.48
C TRP A 28 4.48 -1.25 4.95
N ALA A 29 3.60 -2.25 4.99
CA ALA A 29 3.98 -3.60 5.38
C ALA A 29 4.95 -4.25 4.39
N VAL A 30 4.69 -4.14 3.09
CA VAL A 30 5.55 -4.76 2.07
C VAL A 30 6.90 -4.07 1.97
N THR A 31 6.97 -2.76 2.16
CA THR A 31 8.23 -2.00 2.15
C THR A 31 9.04 -2.15 3.44
N SER A 32 8.56 -2.88 4.43
CA SER A 32 9.16 -3.01 5.76
C SER A 32 9.33 -1.68 6.49
N ALA A 33 8.48 -0.72 6.19
CA ALA A 33 8.45 0.55 6.90
C ALA A 33 7.87 0.36 8.31
N PRO A 34 8.31 1.15 9.30
CA PRO A 34 7.75 1.08 10.65
C PRO A 34 6.25 1.36 10.63
N LEU A 35 5.45 0.46 11.21
CA LEU A 35 4.01 0.60 11.31
C LEU A 35 3.65 1.53 12.49
N ILE A 36 3.93 2.81 12.36
CA ILE A 36 3.55 3.84 13.33
C ILE A 36 2.23 4.43 12.90
N LEU A 37 1.19 4.21 13.69
CA LEU A 37 -0.14 4.75 13.42
C LEU A 37 -0.20 6.21 13.89
N ASP A 38 -0.60 7.09 12.98
CA ASP A 38 -1.07 8.44 13.29
C ASP A 38 -2.60 8.41 13.24
N LEU A 39 -3.18 8.00 14.34
CA LEU A 39 -4.61 7.81 14.50
C LEU A 39 -5.04 8.53 15.78
N SER A 40 -6.02 9.40 15.67
CA SER A 40 -6.64 10.00 16.86
C SER A 40 -7.37 8.92 17.64
N ILE A 41 -6.84 8.56 18.79
CA ILE A 41 -7.52 7.69 19.75
C ILE A 41 -8.30 8.61 20.68
N ASP A 42 -9.50 8.98 20.27
CA ASP A 42 -10.44 9.63 21.16
C ASP A 42 -11.18 8.56 21.95
N LEU A 43 -11.01 8.59 23.28
CA LEU A 43 -11.75 7.67 24.17
C LEU A 43 -13.26 7.94 24.16
N ALA A 44 -13.68 9.11 23.70
CA ALA A 44 -15.08 9.45 23.56
C ALA A 44 -15.69 9.01 22.22
N ASP A 45 -14.87 8.82 21.18
CA ASP A 45 -15.30 8.35 19.86
C ASP A 45 -14.30 7.34 19.28
N ALA A 46 -14.55 6.08 19.50
CA ALA A 46 -13.75 4.98 18.94
C ALA A 46 -14.12 4.62 17.50
N SER A 47 -15.06 5.31 16.88
CA SER A 47 -15.64 4.94 15.58
C SER A 47 -14.59 4.81 14.46
N VAL A 48 -13.59 5.69 14.43
CA VAL A 48 -12.50 5.64 13.44
C VAL A 48 -11.63 4.40 13.64
N VAL A 49 -11.34 4.04 14.89
CA VAL A 49 -10.56 2.84 15.23
C VAL A 49 -11.34 1.59 14.83
N GLU A 50 -12.62 1.54 15.19
CA GLU A 50 -13.50 0.41 14.90
C GLU A 50 -13.68 0.20 13.39
N ALA A 51 -13.88 1.28 12.65
CA ALA A 51 -14.03 1.24 11.19
C ALA A 51 -12.78 0.73 10.43
N ASN A 52 -11.61 0.80 11.06
CA ASN A 52 -10.35 0.38 10.45
C ASN A 52 -9.67 -0.78 11.20
N TRP A 53 -10.37 -1.40 12.15
CA TRP A 53 -9.79 -2.45 12.99
C TRP A 53 -9.33 -3.67 12.19
N ASP A 54 -10.06 -4.06 11.16
CA ASP A 54 -9.71 -5.15 10.25
C ASP A 54 -8.41 -4.91 9.48
N ILE A 55 -8.03 -3.64 9.30
CA ILE A 55 -6.77 -3.23 8.67
C ILE A 55 -5.65 -3.24 9.69
N ILE A 56 -5.78 -2.44 10.76
CA ILE A 56 -4.70 -2.19 11.71
C ILE A 56 -4.40 -3.39 12.62
N ALA A 57 -5.36 -4.27 12.83
CA ALA A 57 -5.21 -5.50 13.59
C ALA A 57 -4.97 -6.75 12.73
N ASN A 58 -4.74 -6.59 11.42
CA ASN A 58 -4.50 -7.69 10.52
C ASN A 58 -3.14 -8.35 10.81
N ARG A 59 -3.19 -9.49 11.50
CA ARG A 59 -1.98 -10.20 11.95
C ARG A 59 -1.11 -10.69 10.80
N GLU A 60 -1.70 -11.08 9.68
CA GLU A 60 -0.95 -11.58 8.52
C GLU A 60 -0.15 -10.45 7.88
N VAL A 61 -0.78 -9.28 7.67
CA VAL A 61 -0.11 -8.10 7.10
C VAL A 61 0.96 -7.58 8.06
N ILE A 62 0.69 -7.56 9.37
CA ILE A 62 1.68 -7.19 10.39
C ILE A 62 2.85 -8.18 10.37
N CYS A 63 2.59 -9.48 10.26
CA CYS A 63 3.63 -10.50 10.15
C CYS A 63 4.52 -10.26 8.92
N VAL A 64 3.92 -9.96 7.77
CA VAL A 64 4.68 -9.59 6.55
C VAL A 64 5.59 -8.40 6.84
N SER A 65 5.11 -7.35 7.53
CA SER A 65 5.92 -6.19 7.88
C SER A 65 7.11 -6.55 8.77
N GLN A 66 6.86 -7.31 9.82
CA GLN A 66 7.85 -7.63 10.86
C GLN A 66 8.84 -8.72 10.46
N THR A 67 8.53 -9.51 9.44
CA THR A 67 9.41 -10.57 8.97
C THR A 67 10.49 -9.99 8.08
N TRP A 68 11.76 -10.26 8.43
CA TRP A 68 12.92 -9.86 7.64
C TRP A 68 13.60 -11.09 7.00
N SER A 69 13.82 -11.03 5.70
CA SER A 69 14.50 -12.07 4.91
C SER A 69 15.55 -11.46 3.97
N GLY A 70 16.38 -10.56 4.52
CA GLY A 70 17.52 -9.96 3.83
C GLY A 70 17.19 -8.72 2.99
N HIS A 71 15.93 -8.51 2.61
CA HIS A 71 15.53 -7.39 1.76
C HIS A 71 14.11 -6.90 2.09
N PRO A 72 13.84 -5.59 2.05
CA PRO A 72 12.48 -5.07 2.07
C PRO A 72 11.74 -5.45 0.77
N GLY A 73 10.45 -5.15 0.69
CA GLY A 73 9.73 -5.29 -0.57
C GLY A 73 10.28 -4.38 -1.67
N TYR A 74 10.17 -4.83 -2.89
CA TYR A 74 10.62 -4.11 -4.08
C TYR A 74 9.54 -4.10 -5.15
N LEU A 75 9.60 -3.09 -6.02
CA LEU A 75 8.71 -2.98 -7.18
C LEU A 75 9.12 -4.01 -8.22
N VAL A 76 8.22 -4.94 -8.53
CA VAL A 76 8.41 -5.97 -9.58
C VAL A 76 8.00 -5.41 -10.93
N LYS A 77 6.83 -4.76 -10.96
CA LYS A 77 6.23 -4.29 -12.20
C LYS A 77 5.35 -3.08 -11.95
N SER A 78 5.34 -2.19 -12.91
CA SER A 78 4.45 -1.04 -12.95
C SER A 78 3.78 -0.98 -14.32
N ALA A 79 2.58 -0.43 -14.39
CA ALA A 79 1.94 -0.17 -15.67
C ALA A 79 2.75 0.82 -16.52
N ASN A 80 2.75 0.61 -17.83
CA ASN A 80 3.29 1.60 -18.77
C ASN A 80 2.31 2.76 -18.98
N ASN A 81 1.01 2.48 -18.87
CA ASN A 81 -0.02 3.51 -18.93
C ASN A 81 -0.03 4.30 -17.63
N THR A 82 -0.15 5.59 -17.77
CA THR A 82 -0.21 6.53 -16.66
C THR A 82 -1.46 7.39 -16.78
N PHE A 83 -1.95 7.85 -15.66
CA PHE A 83 -3.02 8.84 -15.60
C PHE A 83 -2.61 10.00 -14.70
N VAL A 84 -3.30 11.11 -14.87
CA VAL A 84 -3.06 12.29 -14.05
C VAL A 84 -4.00 12.26 -12.87
N ALA A 85 -3.46 12.05 -11.70
CA ALA A 85 -4.22 12.16 -10.46
C ALA A 85 -4.42 13.63 -10.10
N ALA A 86 -5.66 13.98 -9.82
CA ALA A 86 -5.97 15.31 -9.29
C ALA A 86 -5.45 15.44 -7.85
N CYS A 87 -5.11 16.64 -7.52
CA CYS A 87 -4.62 17.18 -6.25
C CYS A 87 -4.71 16.30 -5.01
N VAL A 88 -3.60 16.13 -4.35
CA VAL A 88 -3.54 15.63 -2.98
C VAL A 88 -3.18 16.78 -2.04
N ALA A 89 -4.07 17.07 -1.12
CA ALA A 89 -3.92 17.94 0.04
C ALA A 89 -3.60 19.42 -0.23
N TRP A 90 -2.38 19.86 -0.17
CA TRP A 90 -2.02 21.29 -0.04
C TRP A 90 -1.58 21.96 -1.34
N THR A 91 -1.19 21.17 -2.32
CA THR A 91 -0.76 21.65 -3.63
C THR A 91 -1.48 20.88 -4.71
N CYS A 92 -2.25 21.57 -5.53
CA CYS A 92 -2.89 20.99 -6.71
C CYS A 92 -1.86 20.81 -7.82
N GLU A 93 -0.91 19.93 -7.64
CA GLU A 93 -0.02 19.51 -8.69
C GLU A 93 -0.55 18.22 -9.32
N ASN A 94 -0.55 18.18 -10.62
CA ASN A 94 -0.91 16.99 -11.36
C ASN A 94 0.23 15.97 -11.24
N HIS A 95 -0.04 14.85 -10.58
CA HIS A 95 0.90 13.73 -10.49
C HIS A 95 0.55 12.69 -11.55
N THR A 96 1.54 12.30 -12.33
CA THR A 96 1.40 11.17 -13.26
C THR A 96 1.68 9.88 -12.52
N LEU A 97 0.66 9.04 -12.38
CA LEU A 97 0.74 7.77 -11.67
C LEU A 97 0.51 6.60 -12.63
N PRO A 98 1.16 5.45 -12.41
CA PRO A 98 0.87 4.24 -13.16
C PRO A 98 -0.49 3.68 -12.77
N GLU A 99 -1.18 3.02 -13.70
CA GLU A 99 -2.50 2.43 -13.44
C GLU A 99 -2.45 1.34 -12.38
N TYR A 100 -1.34 0.57 -12.33
CA TYR A 100 -1.12 -0.45 -11.31
C TYR A 100 0.35 -0.60 -10.95
N GLN A 101 0.59 -1.18 -9.80
CA GLN A 101 1.92 -1.62 -9.36
C GLN A 101 1.85 -3.02 -8.74
N ILE A 102 2.94 -3.77 -8.90
CA ILE A 102 3.14 -5.07 -8.29
C ILE A 102 4.42 -5.01 -7.47
N TRP A 103 4.28 -5.34 -6.21
CA TRP A 103 5.40 -5.37 -5.26
C TRP A 103 5.56 -6.78 -4.72
N ALA A 104 6.80 -7.19 -4.49
CA ALA A 104 7.12 -8.45 -3.84
C ALA A 104 8.08 -8.22 -2.68
N LYS A 105 7.86 -8.95 -1.59
CA LYS A 105 8.73 -8.96 -0.41
C LYS A 105 9.15 -10.38 -0.12
N PRO A 106 10.47 -10.66 -0.05
CA PRO A 106 10.95 -11.96 0.38
C PRO A 106 10.45 -12.30 1.79
N GLN A 107 10.12 -13.55 1.97
CA GLN A 107 9.74 -14.15 3.23
C GLN A 107 10.62 -15.38 3.50
N PRO A 108 10.67 -15.91 4.74
CA PRO A 108 11.41 -17.11 5.04
C PRO A 108 11.06 -18.29 4.13
N ASN A 109 11.97 -19.24 4.02
CA ASN A 109 11.78 -20.49 3.25
C ASN A 109 11.57 -20.28 1.74
N GLY A 110 12.03 -19.16 1.19
CA GLY A 110 11.92 -18.87 -0.24
C GLY A 110 10.52 -18.52 -0.70
N THR A 111 9.63 -18.15 0.21
CA THR A 111 8.30 -17.65 -0.12
C THR A 111 8.32 -16.14 -0.33
N PHE A 112 7.23 -15.60 -0.86
CA PHE A 112 7.07 -14.17 -1.11
C PHE A 112 5.68 -13.71 -0.67
N ALA A 113 5.63 -12.53 -0.07
CA ALA A 113 4.41 -11.74 0.01
C ALA A 113 4.32 -10.85 -1.22
N VAL A 114 3.19 -10.87 -1.91
CA VAL A 114 2.97 -10.08 -3.13
C VAL A 114 1.82 -9.11 -2.90
N LEU A 115 2.07 -7.84 -3.20
CA LEU A 115 1.06 -6.79 -3.17
C LEU A 115 0.73 -6.34 -4.59
N LEU A 116 -0.54 -6.44 -4.95
CA LEU A 116 -1.10 -5.91 -6.18
C LEU A 116 -1.86 -4.63 -5.85
N VAL A 117 -1.42 -3.51 -6.38
CA VAL A 117 -2.08 -2.21 -6.20
C VAL A 117 -2.68 -1.78 -7.52
N ASN A 118 -4.00 -1.69 -7.59
CA ASN A 118 -4.68 -0.99 -8.66
C ASN A 118 -4.87 0.47 -8.23
N ILE A 119 -4.20 1.38 -8.90
CA ILE A 119 -4.16 2.80 -8.53
C ILE A 119 -5.28 3.56 -9.24
N ASP A 120 -5.59 3.16 -10.49
CA ASP A 120 -6.70 3.74 -11.24
C ASP A 120 -7.86 2.75 -11.39
N ALA A 121 -8.75 2.75 -10.41
CA ALA A 121 -9.96 1.93 -10.45
C ALA A 121 -11.01 2.44 -11.46
N THR A 122 -10.85 3.67 -11.95
CA THR A 122 -11.83 4.34 -12.84
C THR A 122 -11.31 4.50 -14.26
N GLY A 123 -10.06 4.10 -14.51
CA GLY A 123 -9.40 4.24 -15.79
C GLY A 123 -10.05 3.47 -16.93
N PRO A 124 -9.79 3.91 -18.17
CA PRO A 124 -10.38 3.32 -19.36
C PRO A 124 -10.02 1.85 -19.56
N SER A 125 -8.96 1.37 -18.91
CA SER A 125 -8.54 -0.03 -18.97
C SER A 125 -9.39 -0.96 -18.11
N GLY A 126 -10.12 -0.44 -17.11
CA GLY A 126 -10.99 -1.24 -16.24
C GLY A 126 -10.30 -2.52 -15.73
N LEU A 127 -9.03 -2.41 -15.30
CA LEU A 127 -8.19 -3.56 -14.95
C LEU A 127 -8.86 -4.44 -13.90
N THR A 128 -9.55 -5.48 -14.36
CA THR A 128 -10.18 -6.49 -13.51
C THR A 128 -9.28 -7.69 -13.27
N ASN A 129 -8.33 -7.93 -14.17
CA ASN A 129 -7.41 -9.07 -14.09
C ASN A 129 -5.98 -8.65 -14.40
N LEU A 130 -5.07 -8.95 -13.47
CA LEU A 130 -3.64 -8.76 -13.64
C LEU A 130 -2.94 -10.11 -13.57
N ILE A 131 -2.31 -10.53 -14.67
CA ILE A 131 -1.55 -11.78 -14.72
C ILE A 131 -0.07 -11.45 -14.54
N VAL A 132 0.55 -12.05 -13.53
CA VAL A 132 1.97 -11.91 -13.25
C VAL A 132 2.62 -13.29 -13.33
N PRO A 133 3.57 -13.52 -14.24
CA PRO A 133 4.36 -14.73 -14.23
C PRO A 133 5.12 -14.87 -12.92
N LEU A 134 5.10 -16.03 -12.30
CA LEU A 134 5.82 -16.26 -11.04
C LEU A 134 7.33 -16.00 -11.18
N SER A 135 7.88 -16.21 -12.36
CA SER A 135 9.29 -15.91 -12.66
C SER A 135 9.65 -14.42 -12.53
N GLU A 136 8.69 -13.52 -12.67
CA GLU A 136 8.89 -12.07 -12.46
C GLU A 136 8.95 -11.69 -10.97
N LEU A 137 8.46 -12.54 -10.07
CA LEU A 137 8.42 -12.29 -8.63
C LEU A 137 9.74 -12.65 -7.94
N PHE A 138 10.63 -13.37 -8.62
CA PHE A 138 11.92 -13.73 -8.05
C PHE A 138 12.90 -12.59 -8.18
N PRO A 139 13.62 -12.24 -7.08
CA PRO A 139 14.65 -11.21 -7.18
C PRO A 139 15.72 -11.61 -8.20
N PRO A 140 16.30 -10.65 -8.91
CA PRO A 140 17.51 -10.89 -9.69
C PRO A 140 18.57 -11.58 -8.81
N ARG A 141 19.39 -12.45 -9.40
CA ARG A 141 20.39 -13.27 -8.67
C ARG A 141 21.38 -12.46 -7.83
N ASP A 142 21.46 -11.16 -8.08
CA ASP A 142 22.42 -10.25 -7.44
C ASP A 142 22.07 -9.90 -5.96
N PHE A 143 20.87 -10.25 -5.48
CA PHE A 143 20.52 -10.10 -4.06
C PHE A 143 21.04 -11.26 -3.17
N ARG A 144 21.80 -12.20 -3.71
CA ARG A 144 22.40 -13.30 -2.96
C ARG A 144 23.85 -13.01 -2.53
N GLY A 145 24.21 -11.77 -2.38
CA GLY A 145 25.57 -11.43 -2.07
C GLY A 145 25.72 -10.68 -0.77
N GLY A 146 26.36 -11.31 0.21
CA GLY A 146 26.87 -10.67 1.39
C GLY A 146 26.83 -11.54 2.58
#